data_f2514d326445ed105388a21599283c07
#
_entry.id   f2514d326445ed105388a21599283c07
#
_cell.length_a   1.000
_cell.length_b   1.000
_cell.length_c   1.000
_cell.angle_alpha   90.00
_cell.angle_beta   90.00
_cell.angle_gamma   90.00
#
_symmetry.space_group_name_H-M   'P 1'
#
loop_
_entity.id
_entity.type
_entity.pdbx_description
1 polymer ?
#
loop_
_entity_poly.entity_id
_entity_poly.type
_entity_poly.pdbx_seq_one_letter_code
_entity_poly.pdbx_strand_id
1 'polypeptide(L)'
;MAIAAELERRGHEVTINLPQIFEETVKPYGFKYVLQQFDDIGVMIDSAAQNSHKFRPFLKWMRNVIDKQFDQLIPLLQEHDILVSTNSEFAVASIAEYCKKPLIRTAYAPFLPGKKIPPAVLPFPKPNPIITPAILWKLMNRMTNFMVKDTINKNRAKYGLAPIRNFGYHAGERSYNYLLFSQHLGNIDPDWTFKWSIGGYCFNDTFQYDEKAYEEMISFVDSAQSPIIFFTLGSCSSKDGNRFSKALVDICKKHDYRLIIDSGWAKTGITLQADKHLFLMKQPVPHNLIFPHCDGVIHHGGCGTTHSVGRAGKPQLITPLIIDQPYWSYRIHQLGVGPEGLKIAKASEQEIERKVGD
;
A
#
# COMPACT_ATOMS: atom_id res chain seq x y z
N MET A 1 -5.97 3.02 10.92
CA MET A 1 -6.14 4.16 11.86
C MET A 1 -7.46 4.91 11.58
N ALA A 2 -7.68 5.56 10.42
CA ALA A 2 -8.88 6.36 10.14
C ALA A 2 -10.22 5.61 10.38
N ILE A 3 -10.32 4.35 9.94
CA ILE A 3 -11.50 3.51 10.21
C ILE A 3 -11.67 3.25 11.71
N ALA A 4 -10.58 2.96 12.42
CA ALA A 4 -10.62 2.72 13.86
C ALA A 4 -11.12 3.96 14.61
N ALA A 5 -10.55 5.13 14.30
CA ALA A 5 -10.96 6.40 14.91
C ALA A 5 -12.45 6.71 14.66
N GLU A 6 -12.94 6.48 13.44
CA GLU A 6 -14.36 6.71 13.14
C GLU A 6 -15.30 5.73 13.84
N LEU A 7 -14.88 4.46 13.99
CA LEU A 7 -15.66 3.48 14.75
C LEU A 7 -15.75 3.86 16.23
N GLU A 8 -14.63 4.26 16.87
CA GLU A 8 -14.68 4.73 18.27
C GLU A 8 -15.51 5.99 18.42
N ARG A 9 -15.39 6.95 17.48
CA ARG A 9 -16.24 8.14 17.49
C ARG A 9 -17.75 7.81 17.45
N ARG A 10 -18.10 6.67 16.85
CA ARG A 10 -19.49 6.14 16.82
C ARG A 10 -19.85 5.28 18.03
N GLY A 11 -18.96 5.16 19.02
CA GLY A 11 -19.22 4.43 20.26
C GLY A 11 -18.91 2.93 20.19
N HIS A 12 -18.16 2.47 19.20
CA HIS A 12 -17.69 1.08 19.13
C HIS A 12 -16.37 0.93 19.89
N GLU A 13 -16.19 -0.23 20.55
CA GLU A 13 -14.88 -0.62 21.08
C GLU A 13 -14.03 -1.22 19.98
N VAL A 14 -12.83 -0.67 19.78
CA VAL A 14 -11.91 -1.11 18.73
C VAL A 14 -10.65 -1.71 19.33
N THR A 15 -10.31 -2.93 18.92
CA THR A 15 -9.00 -3.55 19.22
C THR A 15 -8.23 -3.74 17.93
N ILE A 16 -7.03 -3.17 17.85
CA ILE A 16 -6.17 -3.26 16.66
C ILE A 16 -5.16 -4.40 16.85
N ASN A 17 -5.17 -5.39 15.96
CA ASN A 17 -4.12 -6.40 15.90
C ASN A 17 -3.10 -5.99 14.84
N LEU A 18 -1.86 -5.75 15.24
CA LEU A 18 -0.82 -5.18 14.38
C LEU A 18 0.57 -5.77 14.62
N PRO A 19 1.45 -5.78 13.61
CA PRO A 19 2.86 -6.11 13.80
C PRO A 19 3.57 -5.14 14.76
N GLN A 20 4.52 -5.65 15.52
CA GLN A 20 5.27 -4.87 16.53
C GLN A 20 5.92 -3.61 15.96
N ILE A 21 6.37 -3.65 14.71
CA ILE A 21 6.99 -2.51 14.03
C ILE A 21 6.08 -1.26 13.95
N PHE A 22 4.77 -1.43 14.05
CA PHE A 22 3.80 -0.33 14.02
C PHE A 22 3.33 0.10 15.42
N GLU A 23 3.85 -0.48 16.48
CA GLU A 23 3.43 -0.19 17.86
C GLU A 23 3.57 1.30 18.18
N GLU A 24 4.74 1.87 17.92
CA GLU A 24 5.00 3.30 18.17
C GLU A 24 4.12 4.24 17.32
N THR A 25 3.66 3.76 16.17
CA THR A 25 2.73 4.52 15.31
C THR A 25 1.30 4.54 15.88
N VAL A 26 0.91 3.49 16.61
CA VAL A 26 -0.46 3.32 17.12
C VAL A 26 -0.63 3.91 18.52
N LYS A 27 0.38 3.82 19.38
CA LYS A 27 0.37 4.33 20.76
C LYS A 27 -0.21 5.74 20.93
N PRO A 28 0.17 6.74 20.09
CA PRO A 28 -0.32 8.11 20.26
C PRO A 28 -1.83 8.27 20.08
N TYR A 29 -2.50 7.30 19.44
CA TYR A 29 -3.96 7.37 19.22
C TYR A 29 -4.78 6.81 20.38
N GLY A 30 -4.15 6.16 21.36
CA GLY A 30 -4.84 5.61 22.53
C GLY A 30 -5.70 4.39 22.29
N PHE A 31 -5.65 3.77 21.11
CA PHE A 31 -6.41 2.55 20.80
C PHE A 31 -5.95 1.36 21.64
N LYS A 32 -6.91 0.51 22.02
CA LYS A 32 -6.59 -0.83 22.49
C LYS A 32 -5.94 -1.63 21.35
N TYR A 33 -4.79 -2.24 21.60
CA TYR A 33 -4.11 -3.04 20.59
C TYR A 33 -3.50 -4.33 21.12
N VAL A 34 -3.31 -5.28 20.24
CA VAL A 34 -2.66 -6.57 20.49
C VAL A 34 -1.58 -6.75 19.44
N LEU A 35 -0.35 -6.99 19.89
CA LEU A 35 0.77 -7.23 18.98
C LEU A 35 0.67 -8.60 18.35
N GLN A 36 0.95 -8.68 17.06
CA GLN A 36 1.04 -9.96 16.34
C GLN A 36 2.27 -10.75 16.84
N GLN A 37 2.08 -12.05 17.04
CA GLN A 37 3.14 -12.96 17.53
C GLN A 37 4.05 -13.47 16.38
N PHE A 38 3.92 -12.92 15.20
CA PHE A 38 4.73 -13.29 14.04
C PHE A 38 5.41 -12.03 13.51
N ASP A 39 6.66 -11.91 13.88
CA ASP A 39 7.51 -10.84 13.38
C ASP A 39 8.32 -11.37 12.22
N ASP A 40 8.01 -10.92 11.05
CA ASP A 40 9.01 -10.70 10.02
C ASP A 40 8.42 -10.08 8.77
N ILE A 41 7.77 -8.93 8.93
CA ILE A 41 7.52 -8.01 7.80
C ILE A 41 8.84 -7.69 7.10
N GLY A 42 9.98 -7.69 7.81
CA GLY A 42 11.31 -7.57 7.23
C GLY A 42 11.58 -8.60 6.14
N VAL A 43 11.20 -9.87 6.37
CA VAL A 43 11.32 -10.92 5.33
C VAL A 43 10.41 -10.65 4.13
N MET A 44 9.24 -10.09 4.34
CA MET A 44 8.32 -9.72 3.25
C MET A 44 8.87 -8.52 2.47
N ILE A 45 9.34 -7.49 3.15
CA ILE A 45 9.92 -6.29 2.54
C ILE A 45 11.22 -6.65 1.81
N ASP A 46 12.11 -7.41 2.41
CA ASP A 46 13.36 -7.85 1.81
C ASP A 46 13.14 -8.82 0.63
N SER A 47 12.17 -9.72 0.70
CA SER A 47 11.87 -10.63 -0.41
C SER A 47 11.21 -9.92 -1.59
N ALA A 48 10.45 -8.86 -1.33
CA ALA A 48 9.87 -8.01 -2.36
C ALA A 48 10.91 -7.07 -3.00
N ALA A 49 11.89 -6.60 -2.22
CA ALA A 49 12.96 -5.70 -2.67
C ALA A 49 14.14 -6.41 -3.35
N GLN A 50 14.41 -7.66 -3.03
CA GLN A 50 15.55 -8.45 -3.51
C GLN A 50 15.08 -9.66 -4.31
N ASN A 51 14.94 -9.52 -5.62
CA ASN A 51 14.82 -10.59 -6.64
C ASN A 51 14.76 -12.07 -6.19
N SER A 52 13.67 -12.73 -6.56
CA SER A 52 13.40 -14.15 -6.93
C SER A 52 14.13 -15.34 -6.29
N HIS A 53 15.28 -15.22 -5.66
CA HIS A 53 16.01 -16.37 -5.13
C HIS A 53 15.51 -16.86 -3.76
N LYS A 54 14.56 -16.14 -3.12
CA LYS A 54 14.06 -16.41 -1.77
C LYS A 54 12.60 -16.90 -1.71
N PHE A 55 12.11 -17.53 -2.76
CA PHE A 55 10.71 -18.02 -2.80
C PHE A 55 10.38 -19.05 -1.70
N ARG A 56 11.29 -19.98 -1.42
CA ARG A 56 11.07 -20.98 -0.35
C ARG A 56 11.02 -20.38 1.07
N PRO A 57 11.93 -19.48 1.48
CA PRO A 57 11.81 -18.77 2.75
C PRO A 57 10.51 -17.97 2.86
N PHE A 58 10.10 -17.28 1.79
CA PHE A 58 8.84 -16.56 1.75
C PHE A 58 7.62 -17.47 1.96
N LEU A 59 7.58 -18.63 1.30
CA LEU A 59 6.51 -19.61 1.52
C LEU A 59 6.48 -20.14 2.96
N LYS A 60 7.65 -20.43 3.54
CA LYS A 60 7.77 -20.89 4.93
C LYS A 60 7.24 -19.82 5.89
N TRP A 61 7.67 -18.58 5.70
CA TRP A 61 7.20 -17.45 6.48
C TRP A 61 5.67 -17.30 6.39
N MET A 62 5.11 -17.25 5.20
CA MET A 62 3.67 -17.10 4.98
C MET A 62 2.84 -18.22 5.64
N ARG A 63 3.32 -19.47 5.59
CA ARG A 63 2.68 -20.61 6.25
C ARG A 63 2.71 -20.46 7.78
N ASN A 64 3.84 -20.02 8.32
CA ASN A 64 3.95 -19.72 9.75
C ASN A 64 3.01 -18.60 10.18
N VAL A 65 2.90 -17.53 9.38
CA VAL A 65 1.94 -16.44 9.62
C VAL A 65 0.50 -16.97 9.68
N ILE A 66 0.11 -17.85 8.74
CA ILE A 66 -1.23 -18.46 8.75
C ILE A 66 -1.46 -19.26 10.02
N ASP A 67 -0.50 -20.12 10.43
CA ASP A 67 -0.63 -20.92 11.65
C ASP A 67 -0.83 -19.99 12.87
N LYS A 68 -0.01 -18.94 13.00
CA LYS A 68 -0.09 -17.95 14.08
C LYS A 68 -1.39 -17.13 14.07
N GLN A 69 -1.91 -16.80 12.89
CA GLN A 69 -3.20 -16.12 12.78
C GLN A 69 -4.33 -16.95 13.39
N PHE A 70 -4.38 -18.26 13.13
CA PHE A 70 -5.37 -19.13 13.77
C PHE A 70 -5.22 -19.15 15.29
N ASP A 71 -4.00 -19.33 15.78
CA ASP A 71 -3.71 -19.45 17.22
C ASP A 71 -4.06 -18.15 17.99
N GLN A 72 -3.79 -16.98 17.39
CA GLN A 72 -3.95 -15.68 18.06
C GLN A 72 -5.33 -15.04 17.83
N LEU A 73 -5.87 -15.10 16.60
CA LEU A 73 -7.07 -14.35 16.28
C LEU A 73 -8.37 -15.08 16.70
N ILE A 74 -8.36 -16.40 16.85
CA ILE A 74 -9.56 -17.11 17.31
C ILE A 74 -9.98 -16.65 18.72
N PRO A 75 -9.11 -16.73 19.76
CA PRO A 75 -9.49 -16.25 21.09
C PRO A 75 -9.85 -14.76 21.09
N LEU A 76 -9.09 -13.94 20.34
CA LEU A 76 -9.36 -12.50 20.25
C LEU A 76 -10.74 -12.24 19.62
N LEU A 77 -11.10 -12.90 18.53
CA LEU A 77 -12.37 -12.67 17.84
C LEU A 77 -13.59 -13.20 18.63
N GLN A 78 -13.40 -14.17 19.51
CA GLN A 78 -14.50 -14.64 20.39
C GLN A 78 -15.02 -13.54 21.32
N GLU A 79 -14.14 -12.59 21.69
CA GLU A 79 -14.48 -11.44 22.55
C GLU A 79 -15.03 -10.23 21.75
N HIS A 80 -15.14 -10.33 20.41
CA HIS A 80 -15.56 -9.25 19.53
C HIS A 80 -16.75 -9.67 18.66
N ASP A 81 -17.51 -8.71 18.16
CA ASP A 81 -18.71 -8.97 17.35
C ASP A 81 -18.41 -9.06 15.85
N ILE A 82 -17.36 -8.39 15.38
CA ILE A 82 -17.02 -8.29 13.97
C ILE A 82 -15.50 -8.26 13.76
N LEU A 83 -15.05 -8.83 12.66
CA LEU A 83 -13.66 -8.74 12.20
C LEU A 83 -13.55 -7.82 10.98
N VAL A 84 -12.72 -6.80 11.08
CA VAL A 84 -12.30 -5.97 9.93
C VAL A 84 -10.85 -6.30 9.62
N SER A 85 -10.57 -6.68 8.37
CA SER A 85 -9.25 -7.17 7.97
C SER A 85 -8.82 -6.60 6.63
N THR A 86 -7.53 -6.62 6.35
CA THR A 86 -6.98 -6.35 5.03
C THR A 86 -6.99 -7.59 4.15
N ASN A 87 -6.62 -7.45 2.88
CA ASN A 87 -6.46 -8.60 1.98
C ASN A 87 -5.19 -9.42 2.22
N SER A 88 -4.28 -8.94 3.06
CA SER A 88 -3.03 -9.62 3.40
C SER A 88 -3.20 -10.73 4.44
N GLU A 89 -4.34 -10.75 5.14
CA GLU A 89 -4.63 -11.71 6.19
C GLU A 89 -5.31 -12.96 5.60
N PHE A 90 -4.53 -14.05 5.44
CA PHE A 90 -5.00 -15.24 4.72
C PHE A 90 -5.95 -16.12 5.55
N ALA A 91 -5.82 -16.17 6.87
CA ALA A 91 -6.60 -17.06 7.72
C ALA A 91 -7.99 -16.52 8.11
N VAL A 92 -8.21 -15.21 7.99
CA VAL A 92 -9.37 -14.51 8.59
C VAL A 92 -10.73 -15.01 8.13
N ALA A 93 -10.88 -15.44 6.87
CA ALA A 93 -12.14 -15.99 6.39
C ALA A 93 -12.52 -17.32 7.10
N SER A 94 -11.52 -18.17 7.34
CA SER A 94 -11.72 -19.43 8.09
C SER A 94 -11.91 -19.18 9.57
N ILE A 95 -11.23 -18.21 10.15
CA ILE A 95 -11.36 -17.80 11.55
C ILE A 95 -12.77 -17.23 11.81
N ALA A 96 -13.22 -16.30 10.97
CA ALA A 96 -14.56 -15.72 11.04
C ALA A 96 -15.66 -16.79 10.89
N GLU A 97 -15.44 -17.79 10.00
CA GLU A 97 -16.33 -18.93 9.84
C GLU A 97 -16.42 -19.76 11.12
N TYR A 98 -15.27 -20.11 11.73
CA TYR A 98 -15.22 -20.86 12.97
C TYR A 98 -15.89 -20.12 14.14
N CYS A 99 -15.57 -18.85 14.31
CA CYS A 99 -16.15 -18.01 15.37
C CYS A 99 -17.60 -17.58 15.08
N LYS A 100 -18.12 -17.87 13.88
CA LYS A 100 -19.48 -17.46 13.42
C LYS A 100 -19.67 -15.94 13.49
N LYS A 101 -18.62 -15.17 13.19
CA LYS A 101 -18.63 -13.72 13.23
C LYS A 101 -18.61 -13.12 11.81
N PRO A 102 -19.24 -11.94 11.62
CA PRO A 102 -19.14 -11.20 10.36
C PRO A 102 -17.68 -10.81 10.04
N LEU A 103 -17.35 -10.81 8.75
CA LEU A 103 -16.05 -10.40 8.25
C LEU A 103 -16.20 -9.30 7.20
N ILE A 104 -15.57 -8.16 7.43
CA ILE A 104 -15.34 -7.11 6.44
C ILE A 104 -13.88 -7.20 5.99
N ARG A 105 -13.66 -7.39 4.68
CA ARG A 105 -12.32 -7.32 4.09
C ARG A 105 -12.15 -6.00 3.35
N THR A 106 -11.14 -5.25 3.71
CA THR A 106 -10.81 -3.97 3.10
C THR A 106 -9.80 -4.15 1.97
N ALA A 107 -10.04 -3.51 0.84
CA ALA A 107 -9.18 -3.58 -0.34
C ALA A 107 -8.79 -2.17 -0.81
N TYR A 108 -7.51 -1.89 -0.89
CA TYR A 108 -6.94 -0.62 -1.33
C TYR A 108 -6.61 -0.58 -2.83
N ALA A 109 -6.97 -1.62 -3.57
CA ALA A 109 -6.90 -1.72 -5.02
C ALA A 109 -7.93 -2.75 -5.50
N PRO A 110 -8.22 -2.90 -6.80
CA PRO A 110 -9.16 -3.88 -7.33
C PRO A 110 -8.65 -5.31 -7.17
N PHE A 111 -8.80 -5.88 -5.97
CA PHE A 111 -8.34 -7.23 -5.63
C PHE A 111 -9.42 -8.30 -5.73
N LEU A 112 -10.60 -7.96 -6.27
CA LEU A 112 -11.66 -8.93 -6.50
C LEU A 112 -11.56 -9.54 -7.90
N PRO A 113 -11.70 -10.88 -8.02
CA PRO A 113 -11.72 -11.54 -9.33
C PRO A 113 -12.85 -11.02 -10.23
N GLY A 114 -12.48 -10.60 -11.43
CA GLY A 114 -13.41 -10.05 -12.41
C GLY A 114 -12.99 -10.41 -13.85
N LYS A 115 -13.69 -9.83 -14.82
CA LYS A 115 -13.45 -10.09 -16.25
C LYS A 115 -12.79 -8.93 -16.97
N LYS A 116 -12.88 -7.72 -16.43
CA LYS A 116 -12.44 -6.48 -17.10
C LYS A 116 -11.15 -5.91 -16.51
N ILE A 117 -10.89 -6.16 -15.22
CA ILE A 117 -9.74 -5.62 -14.51
C ILE A 117 -8.78 -6.75 -14.18
N PRO A 118 -7.50 -6.69 -14.61
CA PRO A 118 -6.51 -7.68 -14.23
C PRO A 118 -6.19 -7.60 -12.73
N PRO A 119 -5.66 -8.66 -12.11
CA PRO A 119 -5.20 -8.60 -10.73
C PRO A 119 -4.20 -7.45 -10.53
N ALA A 120 -4.50 -6.49 -9.65
CA ALA A 120 -3.68 -5.31 -9.43
C ALA A 120 -2.26 -5.63 -8.92
N VAL A 121 -2.05 -6.83 -8.35
CA VAL A 121 -0.74 -7.29 -7.89
C VAL A 121 0.19 -7.79 -9.02
N LEU A 122 -0.33 -7.91 -10.24
CA LEU A 122 0.50 -8.33 -11.37
C LEU A 122 1.08 -7.11 -12.10
N PRO A 123 2.32 -7.20 -12.61
CA PRO A 123 2.97 -6.10 -13.33
C PRO A 123 2.43 -5.90 -14.76
N PHE A 124 1.18 -6.32 -15.03
CA PHE A 124 0.52 -6.28 -16.32
C PHE A 124 -0.79 -5.48 -16.26
N PRO A 125 -0.74 -4.17 -15.94
CA PRO A 125 -1.95 -3.37 -15.79
C PRO A 125 -2.61 -3.03 -17.14
N LYS A 126 -1.85 -3.10 -18.24
CA LYS A 126 -2.35 -2.78 -19.60
C LYS A 126 -3.22 -3.94 -20.11
N PRO A 127 -4.38 -3.63 -20.75
CA PRO A 127 -5.16 -4.65 -21.42
C PRO A 127 -4.35 -5.39 -22.48
N ASN A 128 -4.50 -6.71 -22.53
CA ASN A 128 -3.88 -7.55 -23.53
C ASN A 128 -4.97 -8.40 -24.21
N PRO A 129 -5.06 -8.42 -25.54
CA PRO A 129 -6.12 -9.16 -26.24
C PRO A 129 -6.00 -10.68 -26.10
N ILE A 130 -4.78 -11.20 -25.86
CA ILE A 130 -4.52 -12.63 -25.75
C ILE A 130 -4.61 -13.07 -24.29
N ILE A 131 -3.97 -12.33 -23.38
CA ILE A 131 -3.95 -12.64 -21.95
C ILE A 131 -5.01 -11.79 -21.26
N THR A 132 -6.23 -12.29 -21.26
CA THR A 132 -7.37 -11.58 -20.69
C THR A 132 -7.29 -11.51 -19.15
N PRO A 133 -7.96 -10.53 -18.50
CA PRO A 133 -8.05 -10.47 -17.04
C PRO A 133 -8.54 -11.77 -16.41
N ALA A 134 -9.49 -12.45 -17.04
CA ALA A 134 -10.00 -13.74 -16.56
C ALA A 134 -8.92 -14.83 -16.52
N ILE A 135 -8.00 -14.87 -17.50
CA ILE A 135 -6.86 -15.79 -17.52
C ILE A 135 -5.89 -15.43 -16.39
N LEU A 136 -5.59 -14.15 -16.22
CA LEU A 136 -4.70 -13.67 -15.15
C LEU A 136 -5.26 -14.00 -13.77
N TRP A 137 -6.57 -13.83 -13.56
CA TRP A 137 -7.24 -14.22 -12.31
C TRP A 137 -7.20 -15.72 -12.05
N LYS A 138 -7.39 -16.56 -13.10
CA LYS A 138 -7.22 -18.02 -12.96
C LYS A 138 -5.80 -18.38 -12.54
N LEU A 139 -4.78 -17.76 -13.16
CA LEU A 139 -3.38 -17.98 -12.82
C LEU A 139 -3.07 -17.54 -11.39
N MET A 140 -3.48 -16.35 -11.00
CA MET A 140 -3.34 -15.81 -9.65
C MET A 140 -3.97 -16.74 -8.62
N ASN A 141 -5.18 -17.21 -8.88
CA ASN A 141 -5.90 -18.09 -7.98
C ASN A 141 -5.20 -19.46 -7.83
N ARG A 142 -4.66 -20.03 -8.92
CA ARG A 142 -3.85 -21.25 -8.84
C ARG A 142 -2.59 -21.04 -8.01
N MET A 143 -1.90 -19.92 -8.22
CA MET A 143 -0.70 -19.57 -7.45
C MET A 143 -1.01 -19.38 -5.96
N THR A 144 -2.05 -18.63 -5.62
CA THR A 144 -2.45 -18.42 -4.23
C THR A 144 -2.87 -19.72 -3.57
N ASN A 145 -3.65 -20.57 -4.26
CA ASN A 145 -4.00 -21.89 -3.74
C ASN A 145 -2.76 -22.76 -3.45
N PHE A 146 -1.80 -22.78 -4.34
CA PHE A 146 -0.53 -23.49 -4.13
C PHE A 146 0.22 -22.99 -2.89
N MET A 147 0.20 -21.69 -2.65
CA MET A 147 0.92 -21.08 -1.53
C MET A 147 0.26 -21.33 -0.18
N VAL A 148 -1.08 -21.20 -0.09
CA VAL A 148 -1.76 -21.08 1.22
C VAL A 148 -2.78 -22.17 1.54
N LYS A 149 -3.40 -22.81 0.53
CA LYS A 149 -4.56 -23.68 0.72
C LYS A 149 -4.30 -24.84 1.67
N ASP A 150 -3.17 -25.51 1.54
CA ASP A 150 -2.86 -26.71 2.33
C ASP A 150 -2.65 -26.36 3.80
N THR A 151 -1.97 -25.23 4.08
CA THR A 151 -1.78 -24.74 5.45
C THR A 151 -3.11 -24.31 6.07
N ILE A 152 -3.96 -23.63 5.31
CA ILE A 152 -5.30 -23.26 5.76
C ILE A 152 -6.12 -24.53 6.06
N ASN A 153 -6.16 -25.51 5.16
CA ASN A 153 -6.91 -26.76 5.37
C ASN A 153 -6.40 -27.57 6.56
N LYS A 154 -5.09 -27.60 6.78
CA LYS A 154 -4.51 -28.21 7.99
C LYS A 154 -5.04 -27.55 9.27
N ASN A 155 -5.09 -26.22 9.32
CA ASN A 155 -5.65 -25.54 10.48
C ASN A 155 -7.17 -25.69 10.57
N ARG A 156 -7.89 -25.57 9.47
CA ARG A 156 -9.35 -25.83 9.44
C ARG A 156 -9.73 -27.19 10.03
N ALA A 157 -8.95 -28.23 9.71
CA ALA A 157 -9.17 -29.57 10.26
C ALA A 157 -9.02 -29.60 11.81
N LYS A 158 -8.09 -28.86 12.40
CA LYS A 158 -7.94 -28.74 13.86
C LYS A 158 -9.19 -28.20 14.56
N TYR A 159 -9.92 -27.33 13.84
CA TYR A 159 -11.13 -26.68 14.35
C TYR A 159 -12.43 -27.30 13.82
N GLY A 160 -12.37 -28.48 13.21
CA GLY A 160 -13.56 -29.20 12.74
C GLY A 160 -14.24 -28.58 11.51
N LEU A 161 -13.58 -27.70 10.80
CA LEU A 161 -14.09 -27.07 9.59
C LEU A 161 -13.81 -27.92 8.34
N ALA A 162 -14.77 -27.99 7.41
CA ALA A 162 -14.58 -28.65 6.13
C ALA A 162 -13.44 -28.00 5.29
N PRO A 163 -12.68 -28.79 4.52
CA PRO A 163 -11.59 -28.25 3.71
C PRO A 163 -12.13 -27.35 2.60
N ILE A 164 -11.42 -26.25 2.33
CA ILE A 164 -11.71 -25.37 1.19
C ILE A 164 -11.08 -25.91 -0.10
N ARG A 165 -11.80 -25.79 -1.20
CA ARG A 165 -11.31 -26.16 -2.54
C ARG A 165 -10.51 -25.04 -3.18
N ASN A 166 -10.92 -23.81 -2.93
CA ASN A 166 -10.37 -22.61 -3.53
C ASN A 166 -10.33 -21.47 -2.50
N PHE A 167 -9.12 -20.97 -2.24
CA PHE A 167 -8.88 -19.93 -1.25
C PHE A 167 -9.57 -18.60 -1.63
N GLY A 168 -9.34 -18.11 -2.86
CA GLY A 168 -9.86 -16.80 -3.27
C GLY A 168 -11.39 -16.77 -3.28
N TYR A 169 -12.02 -17.86 -3.71
CA TYR A 169 -13.47 -17.98 -3.69
C TYR A 169 -14.02 -18.02 -2.25
N HIS A 170 -13.44 -18.87 -1.41
CA HIS A 170 -13.82 -18.96 0.01
C HIS A 170 -13.70 -17.60 0.73
N ALA A 171 -12.56 -16.92 0.53
CA ALA A 171 -12.33 -15.61 1.13
C ALA A 171 -13.32 -14.55 0.63
N GLY A 172 -13.65 -14.56 -0.66
CA GLY A 172 -14.60 -13.63 -1.25
C GLY A 172 -16.03 -13.84 -0.79
N GLU A 173 -16.49 -15.12 -0.72
CA GLU A 173 -17.86 -15.45 -0.28
C GLU A 173 -18.11 -15.20 1.21
N ARG A 174 -17.10 -15.44 2.05
CA ARG A 174 -17.22 -15.31 3.51
C ARG A 174 -17.11 -13.87 4.00
N SER A 175 -16.77 -12.93 3.13
CA SER A 175 -16.55 -11.53 3.50
C SER A 175 -17.50 -10.57 2.78
N TYR A 176 -17.73 -9.44 3.43
CA TYR A 176 -18.16 -8.23 2.77
C TYR A 176 -16.92 -7.46 2.35
N ASN A 177 -16.74 -7.24 1.04
CA ASN A 177 -15.52 -6.62 0.52
C ASN A 177 -15.72 -5.10 0.43
N TYR A 178 -15.00 -4.35 1.25
CA TYR A 178 -15.10 -2.90 1.33
C TYR A 178 -13.89 -2.27 0.63
N LEU A 179 -14.15 -1.59 -0.49
CA LEU A 179 -13.10 -1.02 -1.32
C LEU A 179 -12.71 0.37 -0.80
N LEU A 180 -11.45 0.50 -0.38
CA LEU A 180 -10.87 1.71 0.21
C LEU A 180 -10.04 2.48 -0.82
N PHE A 181 -10.62 2.78 -1.95
CA PHE A 181 -10.03 3.65 -2.96
C PHE A 181 -11.12 4.48 -3.64
N SER A 182 -10.75 5.61 -4.20
CA SER A 182 -11.68 6.46 -4.95
C SER A 182 -12.10 5.80 -6.26
N GLN A 183 -13.39 5.75 -6.54
CA GLN A 183 -13.93 5.32 -7.84
C GLN A 183 -13.48 6.21 -9.03
N HIS A 184 -13.01 7.43 -8.74
CA HIS A 184 -12.48 8.33 -9.76
C HIS A 184 -11.04 7.96 -10.15
N LEU A 185 -10.27 7.37 -9.24
CA LEU A 185 -8.92 6.92 -9.51
C LEU A 185 -8.87 5.44 -9.90
N GLY A 186 -9.54 4.57 -9.15
CA GLY A 186 -9.55 3.13 -9.40
C GLY A 186 -10.73 2.67 -10.26
N ASN A 187 -10.53 1.57 -10.98
CA ASN A 187 -11.60 0.95 -11.78
C ASN A 187 -12.48 0.05 -10.93
N ILE A 188 -13.76 0.01 -11.29
CA ILE A 188 -14.76 -0.93 -10.78
C ILE A 188 -15.09 -1.91 -11.90
N ASP A 189 -15.03 -3.22 -11.60
CA ASP A 189 -15.49 -4.25 -12.53
C ASP A 189 -16.96 -4.58 -12.20
N PRO A 190 -17.91 -4.29 -13.10
CA PRO A 190 -19.33 -4.58 -12.88
C PRO A 190 -19.63 -6.09 -12.79
N ASP A 191 -18.69 -6.94 -13.22
CA ASP A 191 -18.83 -8.39 -13.22
C ASP A 191 -18.34 -9.03 -11.88
N TRP A 192 -18.00 -8.25 -10.87
CA TRP A 192 -17.72 -8.79 -9.54
C TRP A 192 -18.94 -9.45 -8.91
N THR A 193 -18.84 -10.69 -8.54
CA THR A 193 -19.94 -11.51 -8.03
C THR A 193 -20.03 -11.55 -6.51
N PHE A 194 -18.95 -11.20 -5.80
CA PHE A 194 -18.94 -11.14 -4.33
C PHE A 194 -19.66 -9.90 -3.81
N LYS A 195 -20.11 -9.94 -2.55
CA LYS A 195 -20.66 -8.75 -1.89
C LYS A 195 -19.57 -7.70 -1.73
N TRP A 196 -19.81 -6.50 -2.23
CA TRP A 196 -18.87 -5.39 -2.12
C TRP A 196 -19.56 -4.03 -2.07
N SER A 197 -18.83 -3.06 -1.56
CA SER A 197 -19.14 -1.63 -1.72
C SER A 197 -17.84 -0.83 -1.81
N ILE A 198 -17.94 0.40 -2.25
CA ILE A 198 -16.83 1.34 -2.31
C ILE A 198 -17.09 2.53 -1.39
N GLY A 199 -16.13 2.80 -0.50
CA GLY A 199 -16.22 3.88 0.49
C GLY A 199 -15.33 5.08 0.18
N GLY A 200 -14.59 5.03 -0.93
CA GLY A 200 -13.54 6.01 -1.16
C GLY A 200 -12.28 5.71 -0.32
N TYR A 201 -11.28 6.59 -0.41
CA TYR A 201 -10.06 6.45 0.38
C TYR A 201 -10.22 7.07 1.78
N CYS A 202 -9.83 6.32 2.81
CA CYS A 202 -9.88 6.79 4.20
C CYS A 202 -8.60 7.55 4.55
N PHE A 203 -8.64 8.87 4.48
CA PHE A 203 -7.53 9.73 4.87
C PHE A 203 -7.37 9.76 6.40
N ASN A 204 -6.12 9.73 6.86
CA ASN A 204 -5.79 9.92 8.27
C ASN A 204 -5.30 11.35 8.48
N ASP A 205 -6.23 12.28 8.64
CA ASP A 205 -5.93 13.70 8.82
C ASP A 205 -5.56 14.05 10.29
N THR A 206 -5.65 13.06 11.20
CA THR A 206 -5.28 13.22 12.62
C THR A 206 -3.88 12.68 12.93
N PHE A 207 -3.05 12.47 11.91
CA PHE A 207 -1.68 12.01 12.08
C PHE A 207 -0.88 13.02 12.91
N GLN A 208 -0.31 12.55 14.01
CA GLN A 208 0.58 13.38 14.84
C GLN A 208 1.94 13.53 14.15
N TYR A 209 2.48 14.73 14.17
CA TYR A 209 3.74 15.07 13.53
C TYR A 209 4.55 16.04 14.39
N ASP A 210 5.82 16.18 14.09
CA ASP A 210 6.71 17.14 14.72
C ASP A 210 6.46 18.52 14.10
N GLU A 211 5.90 19.44 14.90
CA GLU A 211 5.59 20.81 14.47
C GLU A 211 6.85 21.54 14.00
N LYS A 212 8.00 21.33 14.65
CA LYS A 212 9.26 21.95 14.24
C LYS A 212 9.72 21.45 12.87
N ALA A 213 9.56 20.16 12.60
CA ALA A 213 9.89 19.62 11.26
C ALA A 213 8.97 20.21 10.17
N TYR A 214 7.71 20.47 10.51
CA TYR A 214 6.77 21.16 9.61
C TYR A 214 7.19 22.62 9.38
N GLU A 215 7.54 23.37 10.43
CA GLU A 215 8.00 24.75 10.32
C GLU A 215 9.28 24.86 9.48
N GLU A 216 10.25 23.98 9.67
CA GLU A 216 11.47 23.90 8.87
C GLU A 216 11.15 23.69 7.38
N MET A 217 10.20 22.79 7.08
CA MET A 217 9.74 22.53 5.72
C MET A 217 9.04 23.75 5.11
N ILE A 218 8.12 24.41 5.85
CA ILE A 218 7.44 25.63 5.39
C ILE A 218 8.44 26.77 5.15
N SER A 219 9.42 26.93 6.02
CA SER A 219 10.51 27.92 5.81
C SER A 219 11.26 27.68 4.50
N PHE A 220 11.50 26.42 4.14
CA PHE A 220 12.07 26.08 2.83
C PHE A 220 11.08 26.42 1.71
N VAL A 221 9.79 26.09 1.84
CA VAL A 221 8.74 26.41 0.85
C VAL A 221 8.69 27.92 0.57
N ASP A 222 8.70 28.74 1.62
CA ASP A 222 8.54 30.19 1.52
C ASP A 222 9.83 30.92 1.09
N SER A 223 10.98 30.23 1.08
CA SER A 223 12.28 30.86 0.81
C SER A 223 12.47 31.34 -0.63
N ALA A 224 11.68 30.84 -1.59
CA ALA A 224 11.71 31.23 -3.01
C ALA A 224 10.39 30.86 -3.71
N GLN A 225 10.21 31.39 -4.94
CA GLN A 225 9.02 31.14 -5.77
C GLN A 225 9.22 30.03 -6.84
N SER A 226 10.39 29.41 -6.89
CA SER A 226 10.65 28.33 -7.85
C SER A 226 9.76 27.11 -7.57
N PRO A 227 9.30 26.39 -8.62
CA PRO A 227 8.44 25.22 -8.47
C PRO A 227 9.01 24.15 -7.54
N ILE A 228 8.16 23.49 -6.80
CA ILE A 228 8.54 22.46 -5.80
C ILE A 228 8.09 21.09 -6.27
N ILE A 229 9.05 20.17 -6.40
CA ILE A 229 8.81 18.76 -6.63
C ILE A 229 8.99 18.01 -5.29
N PHE A 230 8.05 17.14 -4.97
CA PHE A 230 8.19 16.23 -3.81
C PHE A 230 8.55 14.83 -4.29
N PHE A 231 9.48 14.18 -3.61
CA PHE A 231 9.85 12.79 -3.90
C PHE A 231 9.83 11.90 -2.67
N THR A 232 9.15 10.73 -2.77
CA THR A 232 9.15 9.70 -1.73
C THR A 232 8.99 8.29 -2.31
N LEU A 233 9.64 7.32 -1.71
CA LEU A 233 9.38 5.88 -1.91
C LEU A 233 8.51 5.28 -0.79
N GLY A 234 8.07 6.10 0.17
CA GLY A 234 7.26 5.67 1.32
C GLY A 234 7.95 4.58 2.13
N SER A 235 7.25 3.45 2.34
CA SER A 235 7.80 2.28 3.04
C SER A 235 8.61 1.34 2.15
N CYS A 236 8.74 1.62 0.85
CA CYS A 236 9.45 0.77 -0.09
C CYS A 236 10.92 1.17 -0.19
N SER A 237 11.81 0.19 -0.32
CA SER A 237 13.23 0.43 -0.58
C SER A 237 13.60 0.06 -2.02
N SER A 238 14.60 0.76 -2.58
CA SER A 238 15.19 0.43 -3.86
C SER A 238 16.70 0.63 -3.82
N LYS A 239 17.47 -0.35 -4.29
CA LYS A 239 18.93 -0.22 -4.41
C LYS A 239 19.36 0.94 -5.32
N ASP A 240 18.49 1.32 -6.26
CA ASP A 240 18.71 2.42 -7.20
C ASP A 240 18.14 3.76 -6.68
N GLY A 241 17.54 3.79 -5.49
CA GLY A 241 16.91 4.99 -4.91
C GLY A 241 17.86 6.18 -4.78
N ASN A 242 19.09 5.94 -4.30
CA ASN A 242 20.08 7.01 -4.15
C ASN A 242 20.57 7.56 -5.51
N ARG A 243 20.75 6.67 -6.50
CA ARG A 243 21.09 7.11 -7.88
C ARG A 243 19.98 7.98 -8.47
N PHE A 244 18.73 7.54 -8.30
CA PHE A 244 17.57 8.27 -8.79
C PHE A 244 17.40 9.62 -8.09
N SER A 245 17.57 9.67 -6.77
CA SER A 245 17.52 10.92 -6.00
C SER A 245 18.59 11.92 -6.44
N LYS A 246 19.81 11.44 -6.69
CA LYS A 246 20.89 12.30 -7.21
C LYS A 246 20.53 12.89 -8.56
N ALA A 247 20.03 12.07 -9.49
CA ALA A 247 19.59 12.55 -10.80
C ALA A 247 18.46 13.59 -10.67
N LEU A 248 17.49 13.37 -9.77
CA LEU A 248 16.44 14.37 -9.51
C LEU A 248 17.02 15.72 -9.00
N VAL A 249 18.00 15.68 -8.09
CA VAL A 249 18.65 16.91 -7.60
C VAL A 249 19.33 17.67 -8.75
N ASP A 250 20.07 16.95 -9.58
CA ASP A 250 20.79 17.56 -10.71
C ASP A 250 19.81 18.18 -11.73
N ILE A 251 18.71 17.48 -12.03
CA ILE A 251 17.63 17.98 -12.90
C ILE A 251 16.94 19.20 -12.29
N CYS A 252 16.57 19.16 -11.01
CA CYS A 252 15.92 20.26 -10.33
C CYS A 252 16.82 21.52 -10.34
N LYS A 253 18.12 21.37 -10.05
CA LYS A 253 19.08 22.49 -10.14
C LYS A 253 19.21 23.07 -11.55
N LYS A 254 19.22 22.22 -12.58
CA LYS A 254 19.30 22.61 -13.98
C LYS A 254 18.10 23.49 -14.42
N HIS A 255 16.90 23.17 -13.90
CA HIS A 255 15.65 23.86 -14.27
C HIS A 255 15.17 24.88 -13.25
N ASP A 256 16.00 25.21 -12.26
CA ASP A 256 15.64 26.07 -11.12
C ASP A 256 14.41 25.62 -10.38
N TYR A 257 14.20 24.29 -10.25
CA TYR A 257 13.19 23.69 -9.38
C TYR A 257 13.77 23.43 -8.00
N ARG A 258 12.88 23.30 -7.02
CA ARG A 258 13.22 22.88 -5.66
C ARG A 258 12.70 21.49 -5.39
N LEU A 259 13.45 20.71 -4.67
CA LEU A 259 13.13 19.31 -4.40
C LEU A 259 12.99 19.08 -2.88
N ILE A 260 11.89 18.50 -2.48
CA ILE A 260 11.71 17.97 -1.12
C ILE A 260 11.80 16.46 -1.20
N ILE A 261 12.73 15.85 -0.47
CA ILE A 261 12.85 14.40 -0.37
C ILE A 261 12.40 13.93 1.01
N ASP A 262 11.37 13.08 1.03
CA ASP A 262 11.07 12.25 2.19
C ASP A 262 11.85 10.95 2.07
N SER A 263 12.88 10.82 2.90
CA SER A 263 13.76 9.64 2.91
C SER A 263 13.04 8.36 3.30
N GLY A 264 11.94 8.48 4.06
CA GLY A 264 11.10 7.36 4.48
C GLY A 264 11.91 6.20 5.10
N TRP A 265 11.36 5.03 5.08
CA TRP A 265 12.00 3.79 5.56
C TRP A 265 13.16 3.35 4.65
N ALA A 266 13.12 3.75 3.38
CA ALA A 266 14.16 3.44 2.39
C ALA A 266 15.47 4.18 2.62
N LYS A 267 15.49 5.18 3.50
CA LYS A 267 16.63 6.11 3.68
C LYS A 267 17.13 6.67 2.34
N THR A 268 16.19 6.93 1.43
CA THR A 268 16.48 7.42 0.09
C THR A 268 17.04 8.85 0.18
N GLY A 269 18.11 9.15 -0.56
CA GLY A 269 18.74 10.47 -0.55
C GLY A 269 19.57 10.81 0.69
N ILE A 270 19.76 9.87 1.62
CA ILE A 270 20.48 10.12 2.89
C ILE A 270 21.94 10.60 2.72
N THR A 271 22.55 10.32 1.56
CA THR A 271 23.91 10.75 1.22
C THR A 271 23.98 12.15 0.61
N LEU A 272 22.82 12.77 0.34
CA LEU A 272 22.72 14.09 -0.24
C LEU A 272 22.88 15.18 0.84
N GLN A 273 23.31 16.35 0.43
CA GLN A 273 23.40 17.53 1.30
C GLN A 273 22.31 18.52 0.93
N ALA A 274 21.56 18.97 1.92
CA ALA A 274 20.54 19.99 1.76
C ALA A 274 21.18 21.32 1.35
N ASP A 275 20.51 22.04 0.46
CA ASP A 275 20.90 23.38 0.01
C ASP A 275 19.64 24.20 -0.39
N LYS A 276 19.79 25.34 -1.02
CA LYS A 276 18.66 26.18 -1.46
C LYS A 276 17.68 25.49 -2.44
N HIS A 277 18.11 24.42 -3.13
CA HIS A 277 17.29 23.64 -4.05
C HIS A 277 16.83 22.30 -3.48
N LEU A 278 17.38 21.86 -2.33
CA LEU A 278 17.10 20.55 -1.76
C LEU A 278 16.79 20.62 -0.27
N PHE A 279 15.59 20.21 0.11
CA PHE A 279 15.19 19.94 1.49
C PHE A 279 15.10 18.43 1.75
N LEU A 280 15.77 17.96 2.80
CA LEU A 280 15.72 16.57 3.23
C LEU A 280 14.86 16.49 4.49
N MET A 281 13.70 15.86 4.38
CA MET A 281 12.82 15.64 5.53
C MET A 281 13.45 14.64 6.50
N LYS A 282 13.58 15.05 7.76
CA LYS A 282 14.11 14.22 8.85
C LYS A 282 13.02 13.46 9.57
N GLN A 283 11.83 14.04 9.61
CA GLN A 283 10.64 13.47 10.25
C GLN A 283 9.46 13.53 9.27
N PRO A 284 8.53 12.58 9.33
CA PRO A 284 7.38 12.57 8.44
C PRO A 284 6.44 13.74 8.76
N VAL A 285 5.99 14.42 7.70
CA VAL A 285 4.95 15.44 7.74
C VAL A 285 3.72 14.89 7.00
N PRO A 286 2.50 15.11 7.51
CA PRO A 286 1.28 14.65 6.84
C PRO A 286 1.16 15.17 5.41
N HIS A 287 0.76 14.29 4.49
CA HIS A 287 0.63 14.61 3.07
C HIS A 287 -0.36 15.75 2.79
N ASN A 288 -1.42 15.87 3.59
CA ASN A 288 -2.39 16.97 3.47
C ASN A 288 -1.82 18.36 3.82
N LEU A 289 -0.70 18.39 4.55
CA LEU A 289 -0.01 19.63 4.89
C LEU A 289 1.10 19.98 3.88
N ILE A 290 1.71 19.00 3.23
CA ILE A 290 2.85 19.24 2.34
C ILE A 290 2.46 19.30 0.86
N PHE A 291 1.60 18.40 0.36
CA PHE A 291 1.27 18.35 -1.06
C PHE A 291 0.59 19.59 -1.63
N PRO A 292 -0.23 20.35 -0.88
CA PRO A 292 -0.75 21.62 -1.38
C PRO A 292 0.34 22.62 -1.83
N HIS A 293 1.52 22.57 -1.22
CA HIS A 293 2.68 23.43 -1.53
C HIS A 293 3.56 22.93 -2.67
N CYS A 294 3.32 21.73 -3.17
CA CYS A 294 4.12 21.14 -4.26
C CYS A 294 3.45 21.41 -5.62
N ASP A 295 4.27 21.54 -6.67
CA ASP A 295 3.80 21.64 -8.06
C ASP A 295 3.68 20.25 -8.71
N GLY A 296 4.43 19.28 -8.23
CA GLY A 296 4.34 17.89 -8.65
C GLY A 296 4.87 16.92 -7.60
N VAL A 297 4.41 15.66 -7.65
CA VAL A 297 4.81 14.62 -6.70
C VAL A 297 5.31 13.39 -7.45
N ILE A 298 6.54 12.99 -7.14
CA ILE A 298 7.16 11.75 -7.63
C ILE A 298 7.12 10.73 -6.51
N HIS A 299 6.49 9.56 -6.73
CA HIS A 299 6.35 8.58 -5.66
C HIS A 299 6.26 7.14 -6.17
N HIS A 300 6.36 6.17 -5.25
CA HIS A 300 6.34 4.75 -5.57
C HIS A 300 5.00 4.22 -6.10
N GLY A 301 3.88 4.93 -5.92
CA GLY A 301 2.56 4.51 -6.38
C GLY A 301 1.75 3.68 -5.38
N GLY A 302 2.08 3.73 -4.10
CA GLY A 302 1.20 3.16 -3.07
C GLY A 302 -0.15 3.86 -3.05
N CYS A 303 -1.23 3.12 -2.79
CA CYS A 303 -2.61 3.62 -2.80
C CYS A 303 -2.77 4.91 -1.97
N GLY A 304 -2.19 4.95 -0.77
CA GLY A 304 -2.28 6.11 0.14
C GLY A 304 -1.70 7.37 -0.46
N THR A 305 -0.47 7.31 -0.93
CA THR A 305 0.19 8.46 -1.55
C THR A 305 -0.51 8.89 -2.82
N THR A 306 -0.90 7.93 -3.68
CA THR A 306 -1.65 8.21 -4.92
C THR A 306 -2.94 8.99 -4.65
N HIS A 307 -3.71 8.60 -3.62
CA HIS A 307 -4.94 9.29 -3.25
C HIS A 307 -4.69 10.64 -2.59
N SER A 308 -3.63 10.76 -1.79
CA SER A 308 -3.25 12.02 -1.13
C SER A 308 -2.83 13.08 -2.15
N VAL A 309 -2.07 12.68 -3.18
CA VAL A 309 -1.69 13.59 -4.29
C VAL A 309 -2.94 13.98 -5.10
N GLY A 310 -3.81 13.01 -5.41
CA GLY A 310 -5.08 13.28 -6.08
C GLY A 310 -5.98 14.24 -5.30
N ARG A 311 -6.06 14.09 -3.96
CA ARG A 311 -6.78 15.03 -3.07
C ARG A 311 -6.21 16.44 -3.11
N ALA A 312 -4.89 16.56 -3.22
CA ALA A 312 -4.21 17.86 -3.34
C ALA A 312 -4.33 18.48 -4.74
N GLY A 313 -4.90 17.77 -5.72
CA GLY A 313 -5.06 18.25 -7.10
C GLY A 313 -3.73 18.41 -7.84
N LYS A 314 -2.71 17.64 -7.47
CA LYS A 314 -1.36 17.78 -8.04
C LYS A 314 -1.05 16.69 -9.06
N PRO A 315 -0.27 16.97 -10.11
CA PRO A 315 0.25 15.96 -11.03
C PRO A 315 1.19 15.01 -10.31
N GLN A 316 1.20 13.74 -10.75
CA GLN A 316 2.00 12.71 -10.10
C GLN A 316 2.74 11.82 -11.09
N LEU A 317 4.04 11.67 -10.88
CA LEU A 317 4.88 10.70 -11.58
C LEU A 317 5.11 9.49 -10.70
N ILE A 318 4.63 8.34 -11.13
CA ILE A 318 4.76 7.10 -10.35
C ILE A 318 5.99 6.29 -10.79
N THR A 319 6.78 5.87 -9.80
CA THR A 319 7.93 4.99 -9.97
C THR A 319 7.66 3.64 -9.32
N PRO A 320 6.87 2.76 -9.97
CA PRO A 320 6.33 1.56 -9.34
C PRO A 320 7.43 0.53 -9.06
N LEU A 321 7.37 -0.06 -7.86
CA LEU A 321 8.29 -1.10 -7.39
C LEU A 321 7.61 -2.46 -7.27
N ILE A 322 6.48 -2.55 -6.55
CA ILE A 322 5.85 -3.82 -6.16
C ILE A 322 4.31 -3.74 -6.12
N ILE A 323 3.65 -4.88 -6.05
CA ILE A 323 2.23 -5.12 -5.74
C ILE A 323 1.29 -4.29 -6.64
N ASP A 324 0.51 -3.38 -6.06
CA ASP A 324 -0.52 -2.57 -6.73
C ASP A 324 0.04 -1.30 -7.40
N GLN A 325 1.29 -0.97 -7.17
CA GLN A 325 1.92 0.25 -7.68
C GLN A 325 1.93 0.33 -9.23
N PRO A 326 2.19 -0.77 -10.00
CA PRO A 326 2.04 -0.74 -11.45
C PRO A 326 0.61 -0.44 -11.90
N TYR A 327 -0.41 -0.92 -11.15
CA TYR A 327 -1.81 -0.62 -11.43
C TYR A 327 -2.10 0.87 -11.26
N TRP A 328 -1.68 1.48 -10.15
CA TRP A 328 -1.88 2.91 -9.90
C TRP A 328 -1.12 3.76 -10.91
N SER A 329 0.11 3.38 -11.25
CA SER A 329 0.90 4.06 -12.28
C SER A 329 0.16 4.11 -13.64
N TYR A 330 -0.40 2.98 -14.05
CA TYR A 330 -1.18 2.89 -15.26
C TYR A 330 -2.45 3.75 -15.20
N ARG A 331 -3.16 3.73 -14.05
CA ARG A 331 -4.38 4.51 -13.87
C ARG A 331 -4.16 6.01 -13.91
N ILE A 332 -3.13 6.49 -13.24
CA ILE A 332 -2.77 7.92 -13.23
C ILE A 332 -2.47 8.42 -14.63
N HIS A 333 -1.71 7.66 -15.40
CA HIS A 333 -1.45 7.99 -16.79
C HIS A 333 -2.71 7.96 -17.66
N GLN A 334 -3.56 6.93 -17.52
CA GLN A 334 -4.83 6.87 -18.26
C GLN A 334 -5.78 8.04 -17.98
N LEU A 335 -5.76 8.55 -16.75
CA LEU A 335 -6.60 9.69 -16.35
C LEU A 335 -6.01 11.04 -16.78
N GLY A 336 -4.80 11.08 -17.34
CA GLY A 336 -4.14 12.32 -17.74
C GLY A 336 -3.72 13.21 -16.57
N VAL A 337 -3.58 12.62 -15.35
CA VAL A 337 -3.15 13.35 -14.15
C VAL A 337 -1.69 13.10 -13.78
N GLY A 338 -0.96 12.54 -14.72
CA GLY A 338 0.49 12.34 -14.66
C GLY A 338 1.02 11.58 -15.87
N PRO A 339 2.33 11.67 -16.14
CA PRO A 339 2.97 10.98 -17.25
C PRO A 339 2.99 9.45 -17.02
N GLU A 340 3.33 8.69 -18.07
CA GLU A 340 3.58 7.24 -17.91
C GLU A 340 4.70 7.00 -16.92
N GLY A 341 4.49 6.09 -15.97
CA GLY A 341 5.44 5.84 -14.88
C GLY A 341 6.80 5.35 -15.30
N LEU A 342 7.79 5.57 -14.44
CA LEU A 342 9.20 5.22 -14.63
C LEU A 342 9.61 4.03 -13.76
N LYS A 343 10.42 3.13 -14.28
CA LYS A 343 11.11 2.11 -13.48
C LYS A 343 12.45 2.65 -13.00
N ILE A 344 12.58 2.94 -11.71
CA ILE A 344 13.80 3.51 -11.10
C ILE A 344 15.08 2.81 -11.56
N ALA A 345 15.08 1.46 -11.60
CA ALA A 345 16.25 0.66 -11.95
C ALA A 345 16.73 0.85 -13.41
N LYS A 346 15.84 1.31 -14.30
CA LYS A 346 16.11 1.41 -15.74
C LYS A 346 16.09 2.84 -16.29
N ALA A 347 15.57 3.78 -15.50
CA ALA A 347 15.40 5.16 -15.95
C ALA A 347 16.76 5.84 -16.20
N SER A 348 16.95 6.39 -17.40
CA SER A 348 18.05 7.30 -17.71
C SER A 348 17.76 8.72 -17.19
N GLU A 349 18.78 9.53 -17.02
CA GLU A 349 18.62 10.93 -16.60
C GLU A 349 17.76 11.73 -17.61
N GLN A 350 17.96 11.52 -18.90
CA GLN A 350 17.16 12.14 -19.95
C GLN A 350 15.67 11.76 -19.86
N GLU A 351 15.38 10.49 -19.55
CA GLU A 351 14.00 10.02 -19.38
C GLU A 351 13.37 10.61 -18.12
N ILE A 352 14.12 10.71 -17.03
CA ILE A 352 13.66 11.35 -15.79
C ILE A 352 13.37 12.82 -16.06
N GLU A 353 14.31 13.54 -16.68
CA GLU A 353 14.17 14.96 -17.00
C GLU A 353 12.94 15.25 -17.85
N ARG A 354 12.75 14.48 -18.92
CA ARG A 354 11.57 14.63 -19.78
C ARG A 354 10.27 14.42 -19.01
N LYS A 355 10.18 13.40 -18.15
CA LYS A 355 8.98 13.07 -17.38
C LYS A 355 8.71 14.03 -16.23
N VAL A 356 9.71 14.71 -15.72
CA VAL A 356 9.57 15.78 -14.72
C VAL A 356 9.08 17.06 -15.38
N GLY A 357 9.42 17.28 -16.66
CA GLY A 357 8.94 18.42 -17.43
C GLY A 357 7.53 18.24 -18.04
N ASP A 358 7.08 16.99 -18.25
CA ASP A 358 5.72 16.64 -18.69
C ASP A 358 4.69 16.89 -17.58
#